data_cd5b345ea8043e58cbb5a729b779aa07
#
_entry.id   cd5b345ea8043e58cbb5a729b779aa07
#
_cell.length_a   1.000
_cell.length_b   1.000
_cell.length_c   1.000
_cell.angle_alpha   90.00
_cell.angle_beta   90.00
_cell.angle_gamma   90.00
#
_symmetry.space_group_name_H-M   'P 1'
#
loop_
_entity.id
_entity.type
_entity.pdbx_description
1 polymer ?
#
loop_
_entity_poly.entity_id
_entity_poly.type
_entity_poly.pdbx_seq_one_letter_code
_entity_poly.pdbx_strand_id
1 'polypeptide(L)'
;MKLRIKGSSLRLRLTQGEIQQLVETGEVQEQVPFAANATLVYRLRRDSKISDITATYTVNLIEILIPERASREWCATDRVTLEHSQRVPGGELRVTLEKDFACLAPRAGEDESDNFPHPQAPPGSRE
;
A
#
# COMPACT_ATOMS: atom_id res chain seq x y z
N MET A 1 3.31 3.37 -6.79
CA MET A 1 2.83 2.82 -5.51
C MET A 1 1.41 3.26 -5.27
N LYS A 2 0.54 2.31 -4.98
CA LYS A 2 -0.87 2.62 -4.77
C LYS A 2 -1.17 2.58 -3.29
N LEU A 3 -1.85 3.62 -2.79
CA LEU A 3 -2.29 3.68 -1.40
C LEU A 3 -3.80 3.49 -1.35
N ARG A 4 -4.24 2.55 -0.53
CA ARG A 4 -5.65 2.33 -0.27
C ARG A 4 -5.91 2.51 1.21
N ILE A 5 -6.88 3.34 1.53
CA ILE A 5 -7.32 3.57 2.91
C ILE A 5 -8.76 3.11 3.02
N LYS A 6 -9.03 2.25 3.99
CA LYS A 6 -10.40 1.83 4.26
C LYS A 6 -10.55 1.64 5.76
N GLY A 7 -11.37 2.49 6.39
CA GLY A 7 -11.49 2.44 7.84
C GLY A 7 -10.13 2.56 8.50
N SER A 8 -9.86 1.67 9.45
CA SER A 8 -8.59 1.66 10.17
C SER A 8 -7.59 0.72 9.51
N SER A 9 -7.43 0.86 8.20
CA SER A 9 -6.46 0.04 7.47
C SER A 9 -5.82 0.84 6.34
N LEU A 10 -4.54 0.57 6.12
CA LEU A 10 -3.74 1.14 5.04
C LEU A 10 -3.13 -0.01 4.24
N ARG A 11 -3.16 0.11 2.93
CA ARG A 11 -2.50 -0.86 2.04
C ARG A 11 -1.66 -0.13 1.03
N LEU A 12 -0.40 -0.50 0.93
CA LEU A 12 0.49 -0.03 -0.13
C LEU A 12 0.74 -1.17 -1.08
N ARG A 13 0.59 -0.92 -2.37
CA ARG A 13 0.83 -1.91 -3.39
C ARG A 13 1.91 -1.38 -4.32
N LEU A 14 3.01 -2.13 -4.45
CA LEU A 14 4.20 -1.71 -5.17
C LEU A 14 4.40 -2.54 -6.42
N THR A 15 4.76 -1.87 -7.51
CA THR A 15 5.14 -2.54 -8.76
C THR A 15 6.53 -3.14 -8.63
N GLN A 16 6.90 -3.94 -9.62
CA GLN A 16 8.22 -4.54 -9.65
C GLN A 16 9.33 -3.50 -9.65
N GLY A 17 9.14 -2.43 -10.42
CA GLY A 17 10.13 -1.35 -10.45
C GLY A 17 10.26 -0.62 -9.13
N GLU A 18 9.15 -0.50 -8.40
CA GLU A 18 9.17 0.16 -7.10
C GLU A 18 9.82 -0.71 -6.03
N ILE A 19 9.64 -2.03 -6.12
CA ILE A 19 10.37 -2.95 -5.24
C ILE A 19 11.87 -2.78 -5.48
N GLN A 20 12.28 -2.68 -6.74
CA GLN A 20 13.70 -2.47 -7.06
C GLN A 20 14.19 -1.14 -6.51
N GLN A 21 13.38 -0.09 -6.62
CA GLN A 21 13.73 1.21 -6.07
C GLN A 21 13.90 1.15 -4.55
N LEU A 22 13.03 0.40 -3.86
CA LEU A 22 13.15 0.23 -2.42
C LEU A 22 14.48 -0.45 -2.07
N VAL A 23 14.88 -1.46 -2.85
CA VAL A 23 16.17 -2.13 -2.65
C VAL A 23 17.32 -1.15 -2.83
N GLU A 24 17.27 -0.34 -3.87
CA GLU A 24 18.41 0.52 -4.24
C GLU A 24 18.49 1.78 -3.39
N THR A 25 17.37 2.41 -3.09
CA THR A 25 17.39 3.72 -2.41
C THR A 25 16.84 3.69 -0.99
N GLY A 26 16.12 2.64 -0.62
CA GLY A 26 15.54 2.55 0.70
C GLY A 26 14.20 3.25 0.85
N GLU A 27 13.67 3.85 -0.21
CA GLU A 27 12.36 4.50 -0.11
C GLU A 27 11.67 4.63 -1.45
N VAL A 28 10.34 4.67 -1.39
CA VAL A 28 9.47 4.94 -2.54
C VAL A 28 8.43 5.94 -2.06
N GLN A 29 8.18 6.99 -2.85
CA GLN A 29 7.18 7.98 -2.45
C GLN A 29 6.38 8.48 -3.64
N GLU A 30 5.17 8.94 -3.33
CA GLU A 30 4.26 9.54 -4.30
C GLU A 30 3.71 10.82 -3.73
N GLN A 31 3.27 11.70 -4.61
CA GLN A 31 2.71 12.99 -4.22
C GLN A 31 1.37 13.22 -4.88
N VAL A 32 0.45 13.82 -4.12
CA VAL A 32 -0.83 14.26 -4.66
C VAL A 32 -0.95 15.76 -4.38
N PRO A 33 -0.71 16.61 -5.37
CA PRO A 33 -0.84 18.05 -5.15
C PRO A 33 -2.30 18.47 -5.26
N PHE A 34 -2.78 19.18 -4.24
CA PHE A 34 -4.14 19.70 -4.20
C PHE A 34 -4.16 21.20 -4.44
N ALA A 35 -3.14 21.90 -3.99
CA ALA A 35 -3.01 23.34 -4.13
C ALA A 35 -1.53 23.69 -3.96
N ALA A 36 -1.20 24.98 -4.14
CA ALA A 36 0.21 25.42 -4.10
C ALA A 36 0.94 24.99 -2.83
N ASN A 37 0.27 25.02 -1.69
CA ASN A 37 0.90 24.65 -0.42
C ASN A 37 0.19 23.48 0.26
N ALA A 38 -0.46 22.63 -0.54
CA ALA A 38 -1.23 21.52 -0.01
C ALA A 38 -0.99 20.28 -0.85
N THR A 39 0.13 19.62 -0.61
CA THR A 39 0.51 18.39 -1.28
C THR A 39 0.55 17.27 -0.26
N LEU A 40 -0.20 16.20 -0.54
CA LEU A 40 -0.12 15.00 0.27
C LEU A 40 1.01 14.14 -0.26
N VAL A 41 1.89 13.70 0.63
CA VAL A 41 2.96 12.76 0.30
C VAL A 41 2.66 11.45 1.02
N TYR A 42 2.80 10.33 0.33
CA TYR A 42 2.82 9.05 1.01
C TYR A 42 4.09 8.31 0.61
N ARG A 43 4.73 7.70 1.60
CA ARG A 43 6.07 7.18 1.45
C ARG A 43 6.23 5.86 2.19
N LEU A 44 6.94 4.93 1.57
CA LEU A 44 7.42 3.72 2.22
C LEU A 44 8.92 3.85 2.36
N ARG A 45 9.43 3.67 3.58
CA ARG A 45 10.86 3.84 3.85
C ARG A 45 11.37 2.71 4.72
N ARG A 46 12.54 2.20 4.36
CA ARG A 46 13.24 1.19 5.14
C ARG A 46 13.91 1.84 6.34
N ASP A 47 13.78 1.23 7.50
CA ASP A 47 14.35 1.77 8.73
C ASP A 47 15.02 0.65 9.52
N SER A 48 16.31 0.86 9.85
CA SER A 48 17.09 -0.16 10.57
C SER A 48 16.85 -0.13 12.08
N LYS A 49 16.11 0.85 12.58
CA LYS A 49 15.93 1.05 14.03
C LYS A 49 14.62 0.52 14.57
N ILE A 50 13.76 -0.03 13.73
CA ILE A 50 12.47 -0.53 14.16
C ILE A 50 12.40 -2.04 13.99
N SER A 51 11.53 -2.68 14.77
CA SER A 51 11.34 -4.13 14.69
C SER A 51 10.03 -4.51 14.02
N ASP A 52 9.07 -3.59 13.93
CA ASP A 52 7.78 -3.85 13.32
C ASP A 52 7.44 -2.77 12.31
N ILE A 53 6.64 -3.12 11.31
CA ILE A 53 6.11 -2.13 10.36
C ILE A 53 5.37 -1.07 11.17
N THR A 54 5.64 0.19 10.89
CA THR A 54 5.08 1.30 11.65
C THR A 54 4.54 2.35 10.69
N ALA A 55 3.28 2.73 10.89
CA ALA A 55 2.66 3.81 10.12
C ALA A 55 2.65 5.07 10.96
N THR A 56 3.03 6.19 10.34
CA THR A 56 2.98 7.49 10.99
C THR A 56 2.25 8.48 10.09
N TYR A 57 1.66 9.48 10.73
CA TYR A 57 1.00 10.55 10.01
C TYR A 57 1.40 11.88 10.62
N THR A 58 1.99 12.73 9.81
CA THR A 58 2.32 14.09 10.20
C THR A 58 1.73 15.02 9.15
N VAL A 59 1.98 16.32 9.27
CA VAL A 59 1.36 17.28 8.35
C VAL A 59 1.71 16.87 6.91
N ASN A 60 0.66 16.55 6.14
CA ASN A 60 0.74 16.22 4.71
C ASN A 60 1.61 14.99 4.37
N LEU A 61 1.94 14.16 5.35
CA LEU A 61 2.78 12.99 5.10
C LEU A 61 2.22 11.75 5.79
N ILE A 62 1.93 10.74 5.00
CA ILE A 62 1.65 9.39 5.49
C ILE A 62 2.93 8.59 5.21
N GLU A 63 3.56 8.11 6.27
CA GLU A 63 4.80 7.36 6.09
C GLU A 63 4.67 5.97 6.72
N ILE A 64 5.01 4.96 5.94
CA ILE A 64 5.07 3.59 6.42
C ILE A 64 6.54 3.23 6.51
N LEU A 65 6.98 2.80 7.68
CA LEU A 65 8.34 2.36 7.90
C LEU A 65 8.37 0.85 7.92
N ILE A 66 9.29 0.28 7.15
CA ILE A 66 9.46 -1.18 7.10
C ILE A 66 10.81 -1.53 7.71
N PRO A 67 10.86 -2.50 8.66
CA PRO A 67 12.14 -2.92 9.23
C PRO A 67 13.09 -3.41 8.15
N GLU A 68 14.36 -3.11 8.30
CA GLU A 68 15.37 -3.44 7.29
C GLU A 68 15.37 -4.93 6.96
N ARG A 69 15.32 -5.79 7.96
CA ARG A 69 15.31 -7.24 7.73
C ARG A 69 14.05 -7.68 6.96
N ALA A 70 12.90 -7.17 7.37
CA ALA A 70 11.65 -7.51 6.69
C ALA A 70 11.64 -7.02 5.25
N SER A 71 12.20 -5.84 5.01
CA SER A 71 12.30 -5.30 3.67
C SER A 71 13.19 -6.17 2.80
N ARG A 72 14.34 -6.57 3.33
CA ARG A 72 15.29 -7.39 2.59
C ARG A 72 14.68 -8.73 2.20
N GLU A 73 14.01 -9.39 3.15
CA GLU A 73 13.36 -10.66 2.88
C GLU A 73 12.22 -10.51 1.87
N TRP A 74 11.39 -9.48 2.06
CA TRP A 74 10.23 -9.27 1.18
C TRP A 74 10.67 -8.97 -0.26
N CYS A 75 11.70 -8.14 -0.42
CA CYS A 75 12.15 -7.77 -1.76
C CYS A 75 12.92 -8.90 -2.45
N ALA A 76 13.58 -9.77 -1.70
CA ALA A 76 14.46 -10.79 -2.25
C ALA A 76 13.77 -12.13 -2.50
N THR A 77 12.57 -12.33 -2.00
CA THR A 77 11.87 -13.62 -2.12
C THR A 77 10.58 -13.43 -2.90
N ASP A 78 9.83 -14.51 -3.07
CA ASP A 78 8.53 -14.46 -3.73
C ASP A 78 7.39 -14.16 -2.77
N ARG A 79 7.69 -13.75 -1.56
CA ARG A 79 6.67 -13.37 -0.59
C ARG A 79 5.93 -12.14 -1.10
N VAL A 80 4.60 -12.23 -1.19
CA VAL A 80 3.78 -11.19 -1.79
C VAL A 80 3.37 -10.13 -0.77
N THR A 81 2.97 -10.55 0.42
CA THR A 81 2.29 -9.69 1.37
C THR A 81 2.97 -9.67 2.72
N LEU A 82 3.11 -8.49 3.30
CA LEU A 82 3.47 -8.29 4.70
C LEU A 82 2.32 -7.58 5.38
N GLU A 83 1.99 -7.98 6.59
CA GLU A 83 0.93 -7.35 7.38
C GLU A 83 1.37 -7.12 8.81
N HIS A 84 0.85 -6.05 9.39
CA HIS A 84 1.09 -5.75 10.80
C HIS A 84 -0.10 -4.97 11.34
N SER A 85 -0.52 -5.27 12.56
CA SER A 85 -1.54 -4.51 13.27
C SER A 85 -0.85 -3.64 14.30
N GLN A 86 -0.95 -2.33 14.11
CA GLN A 86 -0.32 -1.35 14.97
C GLN A 86 -1.34 -0.84 15.96
N ARG A 87 -0.98 -0.82 17.24
CA ARG A 87 -1.87 -0.28 18.26
C ARG A 87 -1.92 1.24 18.13
N VAL A 88 -3.13 1.77 18.10
CA VAL A 88 -3.37 3.21 18.01
C VAL A 88 -4.45 3.58 19.02
N PRO A 89 -4.62 4.87 19.34
CA PRO A 89 -5.72 5.28 20.21
C PRO A 89 -7.05 4.81 19.65
N GLY A 90 -7.83 4.12 20.47
CA GLY A 90 -9.14 3.64 20.07
C GLY A 90 -9.15 2.30 19.35
N GLY A 91 -8.01 1.65 19.18
CA GLY A 91 -8.00 0.33 18.55
C GLY A 91 -6.70 0.00 17.86
N GLU A 92 -6.82 -0.53 16.65
CA GLU A 92 -5.66 -0.96 15.87
C GLU A 92 -5.75 -0.42 14.47
N LEU A 93 -4.58 -0.17 13.89
CA LEU A 93 -4.45 0.19 12.49
C LEU A 93 -3.77 -0.98 11.78
N ARG A 94 -4.44 -1.54 10.79
CA ARG A 94 -3.86 -2.62 10.00
C ARG A 94 -3.08 -2.04 8.84
N VAL A 95 -1.83 -2.45 8.71
CA VAL A 95 -0.95 -2.00 7.65
C VAL A 95 -0.57 -3.19 6.80
N THR A 96 -0.80 -3.10 5.49
CA THR A 96 -0.49 -4.17 4.55
C THR A 96 0.40 -3.63 3.46
N LEU A 97 1.49 -4.33 3.19
CA LEU A 97 2.38 -4.06 2.07
C LEU A 97 2.30 -5.22 1.11
N GLU A 98 2.13 -4.94 -0.17
CA GLU A 98 1.81 -5.98 -1.12
C GLU A 98 2.47 -5.71 -2.47
N LYS A 99 2.93 -6.77 -3.13
CA LYS A 99 3.46 -6.65 -4.49
C LYS A 99 2.32 -6.65 -5.49
N ASP A 100 2.39 -5.74 -6.45
CA ASP A 100 1.37 -5.57 -7.47
C ASP A 100 1.85 -6.27 -8.73
N PHE A 101 1.35 -7.48 -8.97
CA PHE A 101 1.75 -8.23 -10.14
C PHE A 101 0.93 -7.79 -11.34
N ALA A 102 1.57 -7.81 -12.51
CA ALA A 102 0.87 -7.54 -13.75
C ALA A 102 -0.23 -8.57 -13.96
N CYS A 103 -1.41 -8.09 -14.35
CA CYS A 103 -2.49 -8.98 -14.71
C CYS A 103 -2.28 -9.49 -16.11
N LEU A 104 -2.20 -10.81 -16.26
CA LEU A 104 -2.10 -11.44 -17.58
C LEU A 104 -3.46 -11.54 -18.24
N ALA A 105 -4.52 -11.28 -17.49
CA ALA A 105 -5.89 -11.32 -17.96
C ALA A 105 -6.65 -10.24 -17.22
N PRO A 106 -7.87 -9.91 -17.66
CA PRO A 106 -8.72 -9.03 -16.88
C PRO A 106 -8.72 -9.53 -15.45
N ARG A 107 -8.60 -8.64 -14.52
CA ARG A 107 -8.38 -8.90 -13.12
C ARG A 107 -9.28 -9.96 -12.52
N ALA A 108 -8.99 -11.20 -12.87
CA ALA A 108 -9.83 -12.32 -12.48
C ALA A 108 -9.88 -12.48 -10.96
N GLY A 109 -8.82 -12.11 -10.28
CA GLY A 109 -8.80 -12.22 -8.83
C GLY A 109 -9.33 -10.99 -8.11
N GLU A 110 -9.75 -9.98 -8.84
CA GLU A 110 -10.25 -8.77 -8.23
C GLU A 110 -11.71 -8.96 -7.83
N ASP A 111 -11.99 -8.70 -6.58
CA ASP A 111 -13.35 -8.82 -6.08
C ASP A 111 -14.11 -7.54 -6.38
N GLU A 112 -15.06 -7.62 -7.31
CA GLU A 112 -15.90 -6.50 -7.68
C GLU A 112 -17.34 -6.70 -7.24
N SER A 113 -17.58 -7.63 -6.33
CA SER A 113 -18.95 -7.94 -5.92
C SER A 113 -19.66 -6.75 -5.29
N ASP A 114 -18.92 -5.82 -4.71
CA ASP A 114 -19.49 -4.65 -4.06
C ASP A 114 -19.46 -3.42 -4.97
N ASN A 115 -19.02 -3.56 -6.21
CA ASN A 115 -18.97 -2.44 -7.13
C ASN A 115 -20.32 -2.20 -7.77
N PHE A 116 -20.57 -0.96 -8.19
CA PHE A 116 -21.75 -0.65 -8.98
C PHE A 116 -21.65 -1.34 -10.33
N PRO A 117 -22.75 -1.81 -10.89
CA PRO A 117 -22.70 -2.41 -12.22
C PRO A 117 -22.34 -1.35 -13.24
N HIS A 118 -21.67 -1.79 -14.32
CA HIS A 118 -21.41 -0.91 -15.45
C HIS A 118 -22.74 -0.38 -15.97
N PRO A 119 -22.85 0.89 -16.36
CA PRO A 119 -24.13 1.45 -16.83
C PRO A 119 -24.76 0.70 -17.98
N GLN A 120 -23.98 -0.03 -18.78
CA GLN A 120 -24.49 -0.80 -19.90
C GLN A 120 -24.59 -2.27 -19.60
N ALA A 121 -24.38 -2.67 -18.35
CA ALA A 121 -24.48 -4.08 -17.99
C ALA A 121 -25.93 -4.53 -18.05
N PRO A 122 -26.19 -5.75 -18.50
CA PRO A 122 -27.57 -6.26 -18.52
C PRO A 122 -28.13 -6.32 -17.10
N PRO A 123 -29.45 -6.17 -16.96
CA PRO A 123 -30.08 -6.34 -15.66
C PRO A 123 -29.73 -7.70 -15.08
N GLY A 124 -29.39 -7.74 -13.80
CA GLY A 124 -29.00 -8.99 -13.14
C GLY A 124 -27.54 -9.36 -13.27
N SER A 125 -26.74 -8.57 -14.01
CA SER A 125 -25.30 -8.87 -14.13
C SER A 125 -24.51 -8.39 -12.93
N ARG A 126 -25.09 -7.65 -12.03
CA ARG A 126 -24.43 -7.19 -10.83
C ARG A 126 -24.35 -8.33 -9.82
N GLU A 127 -23.20 -8.57 -9.30
CA GLU A 127 -22.97 -9.67 -8.39
C GLU A 127 -22.20 -9.20 -7.18
#